data_355d57f72fed68ee4d967fbf2823cf13
#
_entry.id   355d57f72fed68ee4d967fbf2823cf13
#
_cell.length_a   1.000
_cell.length_b   1.000
_cell.length_c   1.000
_cell.angle_alpha   90.00
_cell.angle_beta   90.00
_cell.angle_gamma   90.00
#
_symmetry.space_group_name_H-M   'P 1'
#
loop_
_entity.id
_entity.type
_entity.pdbx_description
1 polymer ?
#
loop_
_entity_poly.entity_id
_entity_poly.type
_entity_poly.pdbx_seq_one_letter_code
_entity_poly.pdbx_strand_id
1 'polypeptide(L)'
;MLLDHFNSFADFQSVDMLMEFPVSKPEPRPARRPRPQAGGFLPDTLVETDRGFLQMRDVKPGDSIYTFDGGAQEVKSVKHGVPRLTTLVHVPAGALGNDTDLLLPSDQMVALELDAAERLFDVALVMTKLISLVGYKGISAAMPERMARIHVKFHEEELIWAESGMLLHNAGDNLDSAFRKLSLAETRQILASEDGRALALTGMDPLPVTPPSPLDEILALMAA
;
A
#
# COMPACT_ATOMS: atom_id res chain seq x y z
N MET A 1 -15.32 -71.48 -41.51
CA MET A 1 -14.08 -70.95 -42.02
C MET A 1 -14.13 -69.41 -42.06
N LEU A 2 -14.19 -68.74 -40.91
CA LEU A 2 -14.21 -67.26 -40.81
C LEU A 2 -13.99 -66.79 -39.36
N LEU A 3 -12.99 -67.37 -38.68
CA LEU A 3 -12.67 -66.97 -37.29
C LEU A 3 -11.18 -66.87 -36.97
N ASP A 4 -10.30 -66.93 -38.00
CA ASP A 4 -8.86 -66.88 -37.77
C ASP A 4 -8.20 -65.51 -38.06
N HIS A 5 -8.99 -64.47 -38.25
CA HIS A 5 -8.43 -63.15 -38.61
C HIS A 5 -8.42 -62.13 -37.43
N PHE A 6 -8.81 -62.53 -36.24
CA PHE A 6 -8.85 -61.62 -35.11
C PHE A 6 -7.70 -61.75 -34.10
N ASN A 7 -6.75 -62.65 -34.36
CA ASN A 7 -5.62 -62.85 -33.44
C ASN A 7 -4.30 -62.14 -33.87
N SER A 8 -4.35 -61.28 -34.87
CA SER A 8 -3.16 -60.50 -35.26
C SER A 8 -2.96 -59.18 -34.50
N PHE A 9 -3.80 -58.93 -33.51
CA PHE A 9 -3.59 -57.75 -32.65
C PHE A 9 -2.89 -58.06 -31.32
N ALA A 10 -2.44 -59.30 -31.13
CA ALA A 10 -1.76 -59.70 -29.88
C ALA A 10 -0.26 -59.38 -29.86
N ASP A 11 0.30 -58.88 -30.94
CA ASP A 11 1.68 -58.43 -31.00
C ASP A 11 1.86 -56.90 -30.98
N PHE A 12 1.02 -56.22 -30.21
CA PHE A 12 1.43 -54.89 -29.76
C PHE A 12 2.51 -55.08 -28.70
N GLN A 13 3.76 -55.14 -29.16
CA GLN A 13 4.85 -54.83 -28.27
C GLN A 13 4.59 -53.40 -27.80
N SER A 14 4.40 -53.23 -26.53
CA SER A 14 4.49 -51.93 -25.87
C SER A 14 5.87 -51.38 -26.25
N VAL A 15 5.89 -50.49 -27.23
CA VAL A 15 7.07 -49.70 -27.47
C VAL A 15 7.18 -48.82 -26.22
N ASP A 16 7.95 -49.31 -25.25
CA ASP A 16 8.51 -48.47 -24.21
C ASP A 16 9.43 -47.45 -24.91
N MET A 17 8.82 -46.46 -25.56
CA MET A 17 9.46 -45.20 -25.78
C MET A 17 9.58 -44.54 -24.44
N LEU A 18 10.44 -45.06 -23.59
CA LEU A 18 11.14 -44.28 -22.60
C LEU A 18 11.94 -43.25 -23.41
N MET A 19 11.24 -42.18 -23.82
CA MET A 19 11.94 -40.94 -24.10
C MET A 19 12.53 -40.58 -22.73
N GLU A 20 13.75 -40.97 -22.50
CA GLU A 20 14.61 -40.36 -21.52
C GLU A 20 14.77 -38.90 -21.97
N PHE A 21 13.79 -38.09 -21.61
CA PHE A 21 14.02 -36.65 -21.62
C PHE A 21 15.23 -36.44 -20.71
N PRO A 22 16.33 -35.90 -21.21
CA PRO A 22 17.43 -35.55 -20.33
C PRO A 22 16.80 -34.68 -19.26
N VAL A 23 16.75 -35.17 -18.02
CA VAL A 23 16.34 -34.38 -16.85
C VAL A 23 17.41 -33.31 -16.81
N SER A 24 17.10 -32.17 -17.47
CA SER A 24 17.93 -31.00 -17.38
C SER A 24 17.98 -30.67 -15.90
N LYS A 25 19.18 -30.79 -15.32
CA LYS A 25 19.41 -30.33 -13.94
C LYS A 25 18.74 -28.98 -13.85
N PRO A 26 17.82 -28.77 -12.85
CA PRO A 26 17.16 -27.48 -12.73
C PRO A 26 18.26 -26.43 -12.65
N GLU A 27 18.34 -25.58 -13.68
CA GLU A 27 19.26 -24.45 -13.62
C GLU A 27 19.00 -23.72 -12.32
N PRO A 28 20.05 -23.36 -11.57
CA PRO A 28 19.89 -22.61 -10.33
C PRO A 28 19.05 -21.37 -10.67
N ARG A 29 17.82 -21.33 -10.18
CA ARG A 29 16.93 -20.19 -10.41
C ARG A 29 17.71 -18.94 -10.03
N PRO A 30 17.82 -17.94 -10.93
CA PRO A 30 18.55 -16.73 -10.63
C PRO A 30 18.03 -16.21 -9.28
N ALA A 31 18.97 -15.93 -8.38
CA ALA A 31 18.64 -15.47 -7.03
C ALA A 31 17.57 -14.39 -7.15
N ARG A 32 16.41 -14.62 -6.54
CA ARG A 32 15.28 -13.68 -6.60
C ARG A 32 15.84 -12.32 -6.18
N ARG A 33 15.88 -11.38 -7.10
CA ARG A 33 16.27 -10.02 -6.76
C ARG A 33 15.46 -9.61 -5.52
N PRO A 34 16.12 -9.15 -4.46
CA PRO A 34 15.40 -8.76 -3.24
C PRO A 34 14.28 -7.81 -3.65
N ARG A 35 13.07 -8.10 -3.18
CA ARG A 35 11.93 -7.21 -3.46
C ARG A 35 12.29 -5.83 -2.95
N PRO A 36 12.02 -4.78 -3.72
CA PRO A 36 12.22 -3.43 -3.24
C PRO A 36 11.49 -3.26 -1.92
N GLN A 37 12.16 -2.72 -0.93
CA GLN A 37 11.52 -2.34 0.33
C GLN A 37 10.44 -1.32 0.01
N ALA A 38 9.19 -1.62 0.37
CA ALA A 38 8.08 -0.69 0.25
C ALA A 38 8.17 0.36 1.36
N GLY A 39 7.53 1.51 1.17
CA GLY A 39 7.59 2.61 2.12
C GLY A 39 8.87 3.42 2.02
N GLY A 40 9.22 4.10 3.10
CA GLY A 40 10.33 5.05 3.17
C GLY A 40 9.90 6.45 2.73
N PHE A 41 10.62 7.44 3.21
CA PHE A 41 10.32 8.87 3.07
C PHE A 41 10.98 9.43 1.81
N LEU A 42 10.44 10.52 1.28
CA LEU A 42 11.13 11.31 0.29
C LEU A 42 12.26 12.11 0.95
N PRO A 43 13.32 12.45 0.21
CA PRO A 43 14.46 13.20 0.77
C PRO A 43 14.06 14.54 1.38
N ASP A 44 13.04 15.19 0.81
CA ASP A 44 12.61 16.53 1.21
C ASP A 44 11.52 16.52 2.30
N THR A 45 11.00 15.35 2.68
CA THR A 45 10.03 15.22 3.77
C THR A 45 10.58 15.86 5.04
N LEU A 46 9.86 16.82 5.59
CA LEU A 46 10.20 17.46 6.86
C LEU A 46 9.75 16.57 8.02
N VAL A 47 10.62 16.36 8.99
CA VAL A 47 10.32 15.66 10.23
C VAL A 47 10.67 16.53 11.43
N GLU A 48 9.91 16.40 12.49
CA GLU A 48 10.14 17.13 13.72
C GLU A 48 11.21 16.41 14.54
N THR A 49 12.21 17.18 14.97
CA THR A 49 13.34 16.68 15.78
C THR A 49 13.54 17.55 17.00
N ASP A 50 14.33 17.10 17.95
CA ASP A 50 14.74 17.87 19.13
C ASP A 50 15.44 19.20 18.80
N ARG A 51 15.92 19.37 17.54
CA ARG A 51 16.55 20.58 17.02
C ARG A 51 15.65 21.40 16.10
N GLY A 52 14.36 21.06 16.00
CA GLY A 52 13.42 21.65 15.07
C GLY A 52 13.19 20.79 13.83
N PHE A 53 12.57 21.36 12.80
CA PHE A 53 12.29 20.65 11.56
C PHE A 53 13.55 20.37 10.76
N LEU A 54 13.71 19.10 10.35
CA LEU A 54 14.83 18.63 9.55
C LEU A 54 14.30 17.90 8.30
N GLN A 55 14.97 18.07 7.16
CA GLN A 55 14.66 17.28 5.98
C GLN A 55 15.16 15.83 6.18
N MET A 56 14.39 14.86 5.73
CA MET A 56 14.72 13.44 5.93
C MET A 56 16.10 13.07 5.36
N ARG A 57 16.58 13.77 4.29
CA ARG A 57 17.92 13.56 3.73
C ARG A 57 19.06 13.96 4.67
N ASP A 58 18.79 14.83 5.61
CA ASP A 58 19.79 15.36 6.56
C ASP A 58 19.79 14.59 7.89
N VAL A 59 18.82 13.70 8.08
CA VAL A 59 18.70 12.84 9.25
C VAL A 59 19.84 11.82 9.29
N LYS A 60 20.45 11.67 10.44
CA LYS A 60 21.58 10.76 10.69
C LYS A 60 21.28 9.80 11.83
N PRO A 61 21.95 8.65 11.88
CA PRO A 61 21.92 7.81 13.07
C PRO A 61 22.34 8.61 14.32
N GLY A 62 21.57 8.47 15.39
CA GLY A 62 21.73 9.23 16.63
C GLY A 62 20.92 10.52 16.72
N ASP A 63 20.27 10.97 15.63
CA ASP A 63 19.30 12.05 15.71
C ASP A 63 18.02 11.56 16.40
N SER A 64 17.34 12.47 17.12
CA SER A 64 16.07 12.20 17.78
C SER A 64 14.92 12.79 16.97
N ILE A 65 13.96 11.95 16.57
CA ILE A 65 12.76 12.35 15.84
C ILE A 65 11.55 12.21 16.78
N TYR A 66 10.67 13.19 16.78
CA TYR A 66 9.43 13.10 17.54
C TYR A 66 8.44 12.11 16.90
N THR A 67 7.88 11.26 17.74
CA THR A 67 6.87 10.26 17.38
C THR A 67 5.60 10.46 18.19
N PHE A 68 4.51 9.87 17.74
CA PHE A 68 3.17 10.10 18.30
C PHE A 68 3.07 9.69 19.78
N ASP A 69 3.55 8.51 20.12
CA ASP A 69 3.40 7.91 21.45
C ASP A 69 4.74 7.75 22.20
N GLY A 70 5.84 7.69 21.48
CA GLY A 70 7.17 7.46 22.04
C GLY A 70 7.97 8.72 22.40
N GLY A 71 7.42 9.92 22.14
CA GLY A 71 8.19 11.16 22.28
C GLY A 71 9.35 11.23 21.31
N ALA A 72 10.50 11.73 21.74
CA ALA A 72 11.70 11.80 20.91
C ALA A 72 12.41 10.43 20.85
N GLN A 73 12.39 9.78 19.67
CA GLN A 73 12.99 8.47 19.44
C GLN A 73 14.29 8.57 18.64
N GLU A 74 15.33 7.87 19.11
CA GLU A 74 16.63 7.86 18.46
C GLU A 74 16.63 7.03 17.18
N VAL A 75 17.14 7.61 16.09
CA VAL A 75 17.35 6.93 14.81
C VAL A 75 18.54 5.98 14.89
N LYS A 76 18.30 4.68 14.80
CA LYS A 76 19.36 3.64 14.81
C LYS A 76 20.16 3.59 13.51
N SER A 77 19.47 3.67 12.39
CA SER A 77 20.14 3.60 11.08
C SER A 77 19.32 4.30 10.01
N VAL A 78 20.02 4.80 9.02
CA VAL A 78 19.44 5.44 7.82
C VAL A 78 19.95 4.72 6.59
N LYS A 79 19.05 4.37 5.67
CA LYS A 79 19.38 3.72 4.40
C LYS A 79 18.82 4.53 3.24
N HIS A 80 19.66 4.90 2.30
CA HIS A 80 19.26 5.55 1.07
C HIS A 80 18.95 4.51 0.00
N GLY A 81 17.73 4.53 -0.51
CA GLY A 81 17.30 3.67 -1.59
C GLY A 81 17.80 4.15 -2.95
N VAL A 82 17.81 3.25 -3.93
CA VAL A 82 18.11 3.59 -5.32
C VAL A 82 16.89 4.28 -5.95
N PRO A 83 17.08 5.38 -6.72
CA PRO A 83 15.97 6.08 -7.37
C PRO A 83 15.14 5.15 -8.26
N ARG A 84 13.82 5.15 -8.07
CA ARG A 84 12.85 4.33 -8.80
C ARG A 84 11.69 5.18 -9.26
N LEU A 85 11.02 4.71 -10.32
CA LEU A 85 9.74 5.29 -10.71
C LEU A 85 8.75 5.05 -9.56
N THR A 86 8.26 6.14 -8.99
CA THR A 86 7.37 6.18 -7.83
C THR A 86 6.08 6.86 -8.25
N THR A 87 4.95 6.19 -8.06
CA THR A 87 3.63 6.83 -8.18
C THR A 87 3.47 7.80 -7.03
N LEU A 88 3.06 9.02 -7.32
CA LEU A 88 2.88 10.09 -6.34
C LEU A 88 1.41 10.40 -6.13
N VAL A 89 1.12 11.00 -4.99
CA VAL A 89 -0.18 11.53 -4.61
C VAL A 89 0.04 12.97 -4.17
N HIS A 90 -0.74 13.87 -4.72
CA HIS A 90 -0.80 15.26 -4.30
C HIS A 90 -1.72 15.38 -3.08
N VAL A 91 -1.23 15.96 -2.02
CA VAL A 91 -1.94 16.22 -0.77
C VAL A 91 -2.01 17.73 -0.61
N PRO A 92 -3.19 18.35 -0.77
CA PRO A 92 -3.35 19.79 -0.57
C PRO A 92 -3.06 20.19 0.87
N ALA A 93 -2.66 21.44 1.06
CA ALA A 93 -2.46 22.03 2.39
C ALA A 93 -3.72 21.82 3.27
N GLY A 94 -3.51 21.40 4.51
CA GLY A 94 -4.56 21.15 5.49
C GLY A 94 -5.33 19.83 5.30
N ALA A 95 -5.08 19.05 4.25
CA ALA A 95 -5.83 17.82 4.01
C ALA A 95 -5.58 16.75 5.07
N LEU A 96 -4.34 16.62 5.53
CA LEU A 96 -3.89 15.65 6.54
C LEU A 96 -3.11 16.31 7.69
N GLY A 97 -3.33 17.60 7.94
CA GLY A 97 -2.61 18.37 8.94
C GLY A 97 -1.34 19.05 8.43
N ASN A 98 -1.02 18.88 7.17
CA ASN A 98 0.13 19.51 6.50
C ASN A 98 -0.12 21.00 6.22
N ASP A 99 0.90 21.84 6.40
CA ASP A 99 0.81 23.29 6.19
C ASP A 99 0.87 23.70 4.71
N THR A 100 1.50 22.89 3.88
CA THR A 100 1.74 23.18 2.46
C THR A 100 1.30 22.03 1.58
N ASP A 101 1.10 22.29 0.29
CA ASP A 101 0.86 21.26 -0.70
C ASP A 101 2.05 20.30 -0.80
N LEU A 102 1.78 19.01 -0.79
CA LEU A 102 2.81 17.97 -0.78
C LEU A 102 2.63 16.98 -1.92
N LEU A 103 3.76 16.47 -2.41
CA LEU A 103 3.81 15.30 -3.27
C LEU A 103 4.45 14.16 -2.49
N LEU A 104 3.68 13.12 -2.21
CA LEU A 104 4.13 12.00 -1.40
C LEU A 104 3.97 10.67 -2.15
N PRO A 105 4.75 9.64 -1.80
CA PRO A 105 4.60 8.33 -2.41
C PRO A 105 3.22 7.73 -2.17
N SER A 106 2.63 7.14 -3.19
CA SER A 106 1.29 6.54 -3.12
C SER A 106 1.19 5.36 -2.13
N ASP A 107 2.29 4.68 -1.86
CA ASP A 107 2.40 3.57 -0.91
C ASP A 107 2.81 4.01 0.50
N GLN A 108 3.01 5.32 0.74
CA GLN A 108 3.24 5.86 2.08
C GLN A 108 2.04 5.53 2.97
N MET A 109 2.32 4.96 4.12
CA MET A 109 1.30 4.76 5.16
C MET A 109 1.19 6.04 5.99
N VAL A 110 -0.04 6.49 6.16
CA VAL A 110 -0.39 7.65 7.00
C VAL A 110 -1.33 7.19 8.09
N ALA A 111 -1.19 7.78 9.27
CA ALA A 111 -2.10 7.57 10.37
C ALA A 111 -3.14 8.70 10.39
N LEU A 112 -4.37 8.34 10.69
CA LEU A 112 -5.52 9.23 10.71
C LEU A 112 -6.27 9.05 12.01
N GLU A 113 -6.56 10.14 12.69
CA GLU A 113 -7.53 10.20 13.76
C GLU A 113 -8.88 10.60 13.16
N LEU A 114 -9.85 9.71 13.21
CA LEU A 114 -11.17 9.92 12.61
C LEU A 114 -12.24 9.37 13.54
N ASP A 115 -13.23 10.18 13.88
CA ASP A 115 -14.40 9.75 14.68
C ASP A 115 -15.11 8.54 14.07
N ALA A 116 -15.10 8.46 12.73
CA ALA A 116 -15.63 7.32 12.01
C ALA A 116 -14.86 6.02 12.27
N ALA A 117 -13.56 6.09 12.52
CA ALA A 117 -12.75 4.91 12.84
C ALA A 117 -13.08 4.39 14.24
N GLU A 118 -13.25 5.27 15.20
CA GLU A 118 -13.67 4.91 16.55
C GLU A 118 -15.05 4.25 16.53
N ARG A 119 -16.02 4.84 15.84
CA ARG A 119 -17.38 4.27 15.73
C ARG A 119 -17.43 2.92 14.99
N LEU A 120 -16.62 2.70 13.96
CA LEU A 120 -16.69 1.51 13.15
C LEU A 120 -15.77 0.38 13.61
N PHE A 121 -14.66 0.74 14.25
CA PHE A 121 -13.60 -0.22 14.57
C PHE A 121 -13.14 -0.19 16.01
N ASP A 122 -13.72 0.69 16.84
CA ASP A 122 -13.35 0.86 18.25
C ASP A 122 -11.85 1.19 18.43
N VAL A 123 -11.31 2.01 17.51
CA VAL A 123 -9.92 2.49 17.55
C VAL A 123 -9.90 3.97 17.17
N ALA A 124 -9.22 4.78 17.97
CA ALA A 124 -9.11 6.23 17.72
C ALA A 124 -8.21 6.54 16.50
N LEU A 125 -7.19 5.71 16.28
CA LEU A 125 -6.19 5.93 15.24
C LEU A 125 -6.11 4.71 14.32
N VAL A 126 -6.11 4.98 13.01
CA VAL A 126 -6.02 3.96 11.96
C VAL A 126 -4.97 4.34 10.94
N MET A 127 -4.35 3.34 10.33
CA MET A 127 -3.37 3.54 9.26
C MET A 127 -3.91 3.12 7.92
N THR A 128 -3.65 3.93 6.90
CA THR A 128 -3.98 3.59 5.51
C THR A 128 -2.89 4.03 4.55
N LYS A 129 -2.88 3.44 3.37
CA LYS A 129 -2.01 3.91 2.28
C LYS A 129 -2.55 5.21 1.71
N LEU A 130 -1.67 6.14 1.41
CA LEU A 130 -2.03 7.43 0.86
C LEU A 130 -2.86 7.32 -0.43
N ILE A 131 -2.56 6.34 -1.29
CA ILE A 131 -3.37 6.09 -2.51
C ILE A 131 -4.84 5.79 -2.21
N SER A 132 -5.15 5.22 -1.06
CA SER A 132 -6.52 4.91 -0.64
C SER A 132 -7.34 6.15 -0.30
N LEU A 133 -6.67 7.28 -0.05
CA LEU A 133 -7.26 8.56 0.29
C LEU A 133 -7.55 9.44 -0.93
N VAL A 134 -7.18 9.02 -2.15
CA VAL A 134 -7.48 9.78 -3.35
C VAL A 134 -8.98 10.05 -3.47
N GLY A 135 -9.34 11.33 -3.62
CA GLY A 135 -10.70 11.85 -3.58
C GLY A 135 -11.14 12.41 -2.23
N TYR A 136 -10.37 12.21 -1.16
CA TYR A 136 -10.64 12.77 0.17
C TYR A 136 -9.97 14.14 0.32
N LYS A 137 -10.67 15.17 0.78
CA LYS A 137 -10.16 16.55 0.98
C LYS A 137 -9.29 17.07 -0.16
N GLY A 138 -9.62 16.75 -1.42
CA GLY A 138 -8.86 17.20 -2.59
C GLY A 138 -7.59 16.40 -2.89
N ILE A 139 -7.28 15.37 -2.13
CA ILE A 139 -6.14 14.48 -2.40
C ILE A 139 -6.32 13.82 -3.77
N SER A 140 -5.31 13.89 -4.63
CA SER A 140 -5.38 13.40 -6.01
C SER A 140 -4.13 12.63 -6.43
N ALA A 141 -4.28 11.77 -7.43
CA ALA A 141 -3.13 11.09 -8.02
C ALA A 141 -2.29 12.07 -8.82
N ALA A 142 -0.98 11.96 -8.70
CA ALA A 142 -0.02 12.78 -9.44
C ALA A 142 0.81 11.93 -10.41
N MET A 143 1.52 12.58 -11.32
CA MET A 143 2.38 11.90 -12.28
C MET A 143 3.51 11.17 -11.57
N PRO A 144 3.84 9.93 -12.00
CA PRO A 144 4.96 9.20 -11.44
C PRO A 144 6.30 9.90 -11.72
N GLU A 145 7.15 9.97 -10.70
CA GLU A 145 8.49 10.53 -10.81
C GLU A 145 9.56 9.54 -10.34
N ARG A 146 10.80 9.75 -10.81
CA ARG A 146 11.93 8.92 -10.41
C ARG A 146 12.57 9.49 -9.16
N MET A 147 12.29 8.87 -8.01
CA MET A 147 12.72 9.35 -6.71
C MET A 147 13.47 8.28 -5.90
N ALA A 148 14.46 8.71 -5.14
CA ALA A 148 15.07 7.88 -4.10
C ALA A 148 14.17 7.92 -2.86
N ARG A 149 14.27 6.87 -2.04
CA ARG A 149 13.59 6.82 -0.74
C ARG A 149 14.60 6.64 0.38
N ILE A 150 14.31 7.23 1.50
CA ILE A 150 15.11 7.12 2.71
C ILE A 150 14.33 6.27 3.70
N HIS A 151 14.97 5.23 4.20
CA HIS A 151 14.43 4.35 5.21
C HIS A 151 15.17 4.60 6.51
N VAL A 152 14.48 5.06 7.51
CA VAL A 152 14.97 5.17 8.88
C VAL A 152 14.56 3.95 9.68
N LYS A 153 15.34 3.57 10.67
CA LYS A 153 15.02 2.51 11.61
C LYS A 153 15.08 3.03 13.04
N PHE A 154 14.05 2.72 13.80
CA PHE A 154 13.99 2.88 15.24
C PHE A 154 14.08 1.52 15.95
N HIS A 155 13.86 1.50 17.25
CA HIS A 155 13.75 0.27 18.04
C HIS A 155 12.47 -0.48 17.72
N GLU A 156 11.38 0.25 17.59
CA GLU A 156 10.02 -0.26 17.41
C GLU A 156 9.34 0.38 16.19
N GLU A 157 8.11 -0.01 15.94
CA GLU A 157 7.25 0.64 14.96
C GLU A 157 6.83 2.01 15.50
N GLU A 158 6.97 3.04 14.69
CA GLU A 158 6.72 4.42 15.11
C GLU A 158 5.83 5.17 14.13
N LEU A 159 5.05 6.10 14.63
CA LEU A 159 4.36 7.12 13.86
C LEU A 159 5.11 8.44 14.03
N ILE A 160 5.73 8.91 12.96
CA ILE A 160 6.59 10.08 12.96
C ILE A 160 5.76 11.32 12.67
N TRP A 161 5.97 12.38 13.46
CA TRP A 161 5.47 13.70 13.16
C TRP A 161 6.23 14.29 11.97
N ALA A 162 5.51 14.56 10.90
CA ALA A 162 6.05 15.10 9.67
C ALA A 162 5.17 16.23 9.13
N GLU A 163 5.76 17.11 8.33
CA GLU A 163 5.07 18.16 7.58
C GLU A 163 4.11 18.98 8.46
N SER A 164 4.58 19.34 9.65
CA SER A 164 3.91 20.21 10.63
C SER A 164 2.61 19.65 11.24
N GLY A 165 2.39 18.36 11.19
CA GLY A 165 1.22 17.75 11.87
C GLY A 165 0.70 16.48 11.25
N MET A 166 1.31 16.04 10.17
CA MET A 166 0.96 14.77 9.54
C MET A 166 1.69 13.61 10.22
N LEU A 167 1.00 12.50 10.48
CA LEU A 167 1.57 11.30 11.03
C LEU A 167 1.93 10.30 9.92
N LEU A 168 3.22 10.03 9.76
CA LEU A 168 3.73 9.07 8.80
C LEU A 168 4.23 7.81 9.50
N HIS A 169 3.79 6.66 9.01
CA HIS A 169 4.19 5.38 9.56
C HIS A 169 5.60 4.98 9.14
N ASN A 170 6.36 4.53 10.12
CA ASN A 170 7.65 3.89 9.95
C ASN A 170 7.61 2.47 10.52
N ALA A 171 7.78 1.47 9.66
CA ALA A 171 7.70 0.08 10.08
C ALA A 171 8.87 -0.30 11.00
N GLY A 172 8.58 -0.98 12.08
CA GLY A 172 9.55 -1.63 12.95
C GLY A 172 10.14 -2.90 12.34
N ASP A 173 11.02 -3.55 13.09
CA ASP A 173 11.58 -4.86 12.72
C ASP A 173 10.59 -6.01 13.00
N ASN A 174 9.58 -5.78 13.84
CA ASN A 174 8.54 -6.75 14.18
C ASN A 174 7.52 -6.91 13.04
N LEU A 175 7.05 -8.13 12.85
CA LEU A 175 6.01 -8.43 11.85
C LEU A 175 4.62 -7.97 12.30
N ASP A 176 4.39 -7.93 13.60
CA ASP A 176 3.13 -7.51 14.20
C ASP A 176 3.13 -5.99 14.37
N SER A 177 2.12 -5.35 13.79
CA SER A 177 1.91 -3.92 13.91
C SER A 177 1.09 -3.61 15.15
N ALA A 178 1.52 -2.63 15.94
CA ALA A 178 0.74 -2.10 17.07
C ALA A 178 -0.50 -1.33 16.59
N PHE A 179 -0.46 -0.83 15.35
CA PHE A 179 -1.51 0.01 14.79
C PHE A 179 -2.40 -0.75 13.80
N ARG A 180 -3.70 -0.45 13.80
CA ARG A 180 -4.64 -1.04 12.86
C ARG A 180 -4.41 -0.52 11.45
N LYS A 181 -4.00 -1.42 10.55
CA LYS A 181 -3.85 -1.15 9.11
C LYS A 181 -5.16 -1.44 8.39
N LEU A 182 -5.68 -0.44 7.70
CA LEU A 182 -6.91 -0.56 6.92
C LEU A 182 -6.62 -1.11 5.52
N SER A 183 -7.51 -1.98 5.06
CA SER A 183 -7.62 -2.30 3.64
C SER A 183 -8.24 -1.13 2.85
N LEU A 184 -8.16 -1.18 1.51
CA LEU A 184 -8.83 -0.19 0.66
C LEU A 184 -10.34 -0.14 0.91
N ALA A 185 -10.98 -1.29 1.11
CA ALA A 185 -12.41 -1.37 1.37
C ALA A 185 -12.79 -0.71 2.70
N GLU A 186 -12.07 -1.00 3.78
CA GLU A 186 -12.28 -0.37 5.09
C GLU A 186 -12.02 1.13 5.05
N THR A 187 -10.96 1.57 4.35
CA THR A 187 -10.69 3.01 4.16
C THR A 187 -11.88 3.69 3.46
N ARG A 188 -12.38 3.09 2.37
CA ARG A 188 -13.56 3.62 1.65
C ARG A 188 -14.81 3.64 2.52
N GLN A 189 -14.99 2.65 3.36
CA GLN A 189 -16.11 2.59 4.31
C GLN A 189 -16.06 3.74 5.32
N ILE A 190 -14.88 4.01 5.91
CA ILE A 190 -14.68 5.16 6.81
C ILE A 190 -14.97 6.48 6.10
N LEU A 191 -14.39 6.67 4.90
CA LEU A 191 -14.58 7.90 4.12
C LEU A 191 -16.03 8.09 3.66
N ALA A 192 -16.81 7.02 3.51
CA ALA A 192 -18.23 7.05 3.19
C ALA A 192 -19.14 7.22 4.41
N SER A 193 -18.62 7.22 5.63
CA SER A 193 -19.38 7.53 6.85
C SER A 193 -19.89 8.97 6.81
N GLU A 194 -20.77 9.37 7.76
CA GLU A 194 -21.37 10.71 7.73
C GLU A 194 -20.34 11.83 7.68
N ASP A 195 -19.26 11.73 8.45
CA ASP A 195 -18.17 12.72 8.42
C ASP A 195 -17.36 12.64 7.12
N GLY A 196 -17.10 11.43 6.63
CA GLY A 196 -16.45 11.19 5.36
C GLY A 196 -17.27 11.65 4.16
N ARG A 197 -18.61 11.56 4.23
CA ARG A 197 -19.52 11.99 3.17
C ARG A 197 -19.53 13.51 2.99
N ALA A 198 -19.54 14.26 4.08
CA ALA A 198 -19.45 15.72 4.06
C ALA A 198 -18.14 16.21 3.41
N LEU A 199 -17.07 15.45 3.57
CA LEU A 199 -15.73 15.75 3.03
C LEU A 199 -15.53 15.21 1.59
N ALA A 200 -16.14 14.09 1.24
CA ALA A 200 -16.11 13.52 -0.11
C ALA A 200 -16.96 14.31 -1.11
N LEU A 201 -18.06 14.90 -0.67
CA LEU A 201 -18.94 15.71 -1.53
C LEU A 201 -18.31 17.03 -1.98
N THR A 202 -17.22 17.45 -1.34
CA THR A 202 -16.48 18.67 -1.75
C THR A 202 -15.47 18.44 -2.86
N GLY A 203 -15.23 17.19 -3.30
CA GLY A 203 -14.17 16.89 -4.27
C GLY A 203 -14.35 15.68 -5.17
N MET A 204 -15.46 14.98 -5.09
CA MET A 204 -15.76 13.87 -6.01
C MET A 204 -17.02 14.17 -6.82
N ASP A 205 -16.88 14.27 -8.14
CA ASP A 205 -18.00 13.94 -9.01
C ASP A 205 -18.45 12.50 -8.66
N PRO A 206 -19.75 12.28 -8.41
CA PRO A 206 -20.23 10.92 -8.18
C PRO A 206 -19.79 10.05 -9.36
N LEU A 207 -19.17 8.91 -9.06
CA LEU A 207 -18.90 7.91 -10.10
C LEU A 207 -20.18 7.75 -10.92
N PRO A 208 -20.10 7.78 -12.26
CA PRO A 208 -21.27 7.64 -13.09
C PRO A 208 -21.99 6.36 -12.65
N VAL A 209 -23.21 6.53 -12.18
CA VAL A 209 -24.07 5.40 -11.82
C VAL A 209 -24.24 4.63 -13.13
N THR A 210 -23.62 3.46 -13.19
CA THR A 210 -23.83 2.55 -14.33
C THR A 210 -25.33 2.33 -14.42
N PRO A 211 -25.98 2.67 -15.52
CA PRO A 211 -27.40 2.40 -15.64
C PRO A 211 -27.64 0.90 -15.40
N PRO A 212 -28.74 0.53 -14.75
CA PRO A 212 -29.05 -0.86 -14.49
C PRO A 212 -28.95 -1.65 -15.79
N SER A 213 -28.32 -2.80 -15.73
CA SER A 213 -28.21 -3.64 -16.92
C SER A 213 -29.61 -4.05 -17.37
N PRO A 214 -29.84 -4.31 -18.68
CA PRO A 214 -31.13 -4.82 -19.15
C PRO A 214 -31.61 -6.07 -18.41
N LEU A 215 -30.70 -6.84 -17.84
CA LEU A 215 -30.97 -8.00 -16.98
C LEU A 215 -31.56 -7.61 -15.63
N ASP A 216 -31.07 -6.53 -15.02
CA ASP A 216 -31.59 -6.04 -13.74
C ASP A 216 -33.02 -5.48 -13.88
N GLU A 217 -33.35 -4.85 -15.03
CA GLU A 217 -34.69 -4.42 -15.32
C GLU A 217 -35.65 -5.60 -15.51
N ILE A 218 -35.21 -6.66 -16.19
CA ILE A 218 -36.03 -7.87 -16.39
C ILE A 218 -36.26 -8.58 -15.03
N LEU A 219 -35.24 -8.68 -14.18
CA LEU A 219 -35.35 -9.27 -12.85
C LEU A 219 -36.28 -8.46 -11.94
N ALA A 220 -36.24 -7.14 -12.00
CA ALA A 220 -37.15 -6.27 -11.25
C ALA A 220 -38.61 -6.43 -11.71
N LEU A 221 -38.84 -6.59 -13.02
CA LEU A 221 -40.15 -6.85 -13.59
C LEU A 221 -40.73 -8.24 -13.24
N MET A 222 -39.87 -9.24 -13.02
CA MET A 222 -40.28 -10.59 -12.63
C MET A 222 -40.52 -10.71 -11.10
N ALA A 223 -40.07 -9.75 -10.30
CA ALA A 223 -40.26 -9.72 -8.86
C ALA A 223 -41.44 -8.86 -8.39
N ALA A 224 -42.13 -8.17 -9.30
CA ALA A 224 -43.33 -7.36 -9.07
C ALA A 224 -44.60 -8.12 -9.43
#